data_0e69b0fe8af33a7d3d5b38259bf39de6
#
_entry.id   0e69b0fe8af33a7d3d5b38259bf39de6
#
_cell.length_a   1.000
_cell.length_b   1.000
_cell.length_c   1.000
_cell.angle_alpha   90.00
_cell.angle_beta   90.00
_cell.angle_gamma   90.00
#
_symmetry.space_group_name_H-M   'P 1'
#
loop_
_entity.id
_entity.type
_entity.pdbx_description
1 polymer ?
#
loop_
_entity_poly.entity_id
_entity_poly.type
_entity_poly.pdbx_seq_one_letter_code
_entity_poly.pdbx_strand_id
1 'polypeptide(L)'
;MLTGKFACCRVIARPYKVIDGKRVRTSDRRDYSVDPPDETVLDIIKESGQRVCAIGKIRDIFNGHGITDAVHTVSNMDGVDKTIEAMKEDFQGLIFTNLVDFDSKYGHRRDPEGYGRAIEEFDSRIPEIIRAMDAQDVLMITADHGNDPTWTGTDHTREYIPLLVYTHGNAHGEDLGTRTTFADIGATIADLLDVRRPKHGRSMSGYIQVYPD
;
A
#
# COMPACT_ATOMS: atom_id res chain seq x y z
N MET A 1 19.45 13.70 10.86
CA MET A 1 17.99 13.74 10.58
C MET A 1 17.30 14.52 11.68
N LEU A 2 16.16 15.13 11.37
CA LEU A 2 15.36 15.83 12.38
C LEU A 2 14.72 14.79 13.31
N THR A 3 14.95 14.94 14.62
CA THR A 3 14.43 14.06 15.66
C THR A 3 13.66 14.88 16.71
N GLY A 4 12.96 14.21 17.64
CA GLY A 4 12.21 14.88 18.70
C GLY A 4 11.08 15.76 18.15
N LYS A 5 10.92 16.97 18.66
CA LYS A 5 9.83 17.91 18.29
C LYS A 5 9.71 18.18 16.77
N PHE A 6 10.79 18.03 16.03
CA PHE A 6 10.86 18.28 14.57
C PHE A 6 11.07 16.99 13.79
N ALA A 7 10.72 15.84 14.35
CA ALA A 7 10.84 14.57 13.67
C ALA A 7 10.05 14.57 12.34
N CYS A 8 10.67 14.03 11.30
CA CYS A 8 10.02 13.81 10.01
C CYS A 8 10.35 12.40 9.50
N CYS A 9 9.38 11.76 8.88
CA CYS A 9 9.50 10.37 8.43
C CYS A 9 10.50 10.21 7.27
N ARG A 10 10.64 11.25 6.42
CA ARG A 10 11.52 11.19 5.24
C ARG A 10 12.02 12.56 4.84
N VAL A 11 13.29 12.62 4.42
CA VAL A 11 13.91 13.79 3.79
C VAL A 11 14.35 13.41 2.39
N ILE A 12 13.95 14.18 1.40
CA ILE A 12 14.30 13.93 0.00
C ILE A 12 15.26 15.02 -0.48
N ALA A 13 16.49 14.63 -0.81
CA ALA A 13 17.43 15.49 -1.51
C ALA A 13 17.19 15.36 -3.03
N ARG A 14 16.97 16.52 -3.68
CA ARG A 14 16.77 16.60 -5.13
C ARG A 14 17.81 17.56 -5.75
N PRO A 15 19.05 17.11 -5.97
CA PRO A 15 20.09 17.92 -6.58
C PRO A 15 19.69 18.40 -7.96
N TYR A 16 20.19 19.60 -8.33
CA TYR A 16 19.98 20.17 -9.65
C TYR A 16 21.28 20.81 -10.17
N LYS A 17 21.38 20.93 -11.49
CA LYS A 17 22.39 21.72 -12.20
C LYS A 17 21.71 22.90 -12.85
N VAL A 18 22.45 24.01 -13.03
CA VAL A 18 21.99 25.13 -13.83
C VAL A 18 22.52 24.95 -15.25
N ILE A 19 21.63 24.80 -16.20
CA ILE A 19 21.91 24.65 -17.64
C ILE A 19 21.15 25.79 -18.33
N ASP A 20 21.85 26.67 -19.04
CA ASP A 20 21.28 27.83 -19.74
C ASP A 20 20.34 28.66 -18.84
N GLY A 21 20.80 28.94 -17.59
CA GLY A 21 20.04 29.70 -16.61
C GLY A 21 18.84 29.01 -15.99
N LYS A 22 18.54 27.78 -16.40
CA LYS A 22 17.41 26.96 -15.88
C LYS A 22 17.91 25.89 -14.93
N ARG A 23 17.14 25.66 -13.83
CA ARG A 23 17.40 24.56 -12.89
C ARG A 23 16.90 23.24 -13.48
N VAL A 24 17.81 22.34 -13.80
CA VAL A 24 17.51 20.98 -14.31
C VAL A 24 17.86 19.97 -13.22
N ARG A 25 16.89 19.15 -12.80
CA ARG A 25 17.12 18.09 -11.80
C ARG A 25 18.10 17.05 -12.35
N THR A 26 18.99 16.58 -11.47
CA THR A 26 19.89 15.47 -11.78
C THR A 26 19.28 14.13 -11.37
N SER A 27 19.92 13.04 -11.77
CA SER A 27 19.59 11.68 -11.32
C SER A 27 20.00 11.37 -9.87
N ASP A 28 20.74 12.28 -9.23
CA ASP A 28 21.34 12.08 -7.91
C ASP A 28 20.33 12.29 -6.75
N ARG A 29 19.07 11.98 -6.98
CA ARG A 29 18.04 11.97 -5.94
C ARG A 29 18.44 11.00 -4.84
N ARG A 30 18.31 11.45 -3.58
CA ARG A 30 18.48 10.59 -2.41
C ARG A 30 17.32 10.76 -1.46
N ASP A 31 16.74 9.66 -1.06
CA ASP A 31 15.70 9.60 -0.06
C ASP A 31 16.35 9.08 1.24
N TYR A 32 16.16 9.84 2.31
CA TYR A 32 16.60 9.50 3.66
C TYR A 32 15.34 9.20 4.46
N SER A 33 14.97 7.93 4.56
CA SER A 33 13.86 7.47 5.37
C SER A 33 14.30 7.26 6.82
N VAL A 34 13.35 7.37 7.73
CA VAL A 34 13.53 7.01 9.14
C VAL A 34 12.81 5.70 9.36
N ASP A 35 13.36 4.87 10.22
CA ASP A 35 12.71 3.63 10.63
C ASP A 35 11.34 3.94 11.25
N PRO A 36 10.36 3.05 11.15
CA PRO A 36 9.12 3.18 11.88
C PRO A 36 9.39 3.42 13.36
N PRO A 37 8.65 4.33 14.02
CA PRO A 37 8.94 4.70 15.42
C PRO A 37 8.63 3.57 16.42
N ASP A 38 7.77 2.65 16.03
CA ASP A 38 7.37 1.46 16.79
C ASP A 38 7.33 0.26 15.83
N GLU A 39 7.24 -0.92 16.41
CA GLU A 39 7.04 -2.17 15.68
C GLU A 39 5.75 -2.12 14.85
N THR A 40 5.83 -2.53 13.60
CA THR A 40 4.72 -2.60 12.67
C THR A 40 4.16 -4.02 12.54
N VAL A 41 2.98 -4.18 11.94
CA VAL A 41 2.45 -5.50 11.62
C VAL A 41 3.37 -6.29 10.68
N LEU A 42 4.15 -5.61 9.83
CA LEU A 42 5.12 -6.26 8.93
C LEU A 42 6.24 -6.93 9.72
N ASP A 43 6.73 -6.28 10.78
CA ASP A 43 7.75 -6.85 11.66
C ASP A 43 7.20 -8.09 12.37
N ILE A 44 5.97 -8.01 12.87
CA ILE A 44 5.28 -9.11 13.58
C ILE A 44 5.10 -10.33 12.67
N ILE A 45 4.65 -10.12 11.42
CA ILE A 45 4.48 -11.20 10.43
C ILE A 45 5.83 -11.86 10.15
N LYS A 46 6.86 -11.06 9.89
CA LYS A 46 8.22 -11.58 9.63
C LYS A 46 8.79 -12.33 10.83
N GLU A 47 8.61 -11.84 12.05
CA GLU A 47 9.05 -12.50 13.29
C GLU A 47 8.36 -13.85 13.54
N SER A 48 7.12 -14.00 13.07
CA SER A 48 6.38 -15.27 13.13
C SER A 48 6.91 -16.30 12.12
N GLY A 49 7.84 -15.92 11.26
CA GLY A 49 8.38 -16.77 10.19
C GLY A 49 7.55 -16.74 8.90
N GLN A 50 6.51 -15.92 8.84
CA GLN A 50 5.69 -15.75 7.64
C GLN A 50 6.30 -14.72 6.69
N ARG A 51 5.92 -14.79 5.41
CA ARG A 51 6.48 -13.95 4.36
C ARG A 51 5.80 -12.59 4.28
N VAL A 52 6.57 -11.53 4.02
CA VAL A 52 6.09 -10.19 3.66
C VAL A 52 6.71 -9.80 2.33
N CYS A 53 5.95 -9.96 1.25
CA CYS A 53 6.32 -9.59 -0.11
C CYS A 53 5.88 -8.14 -0.38
N ALA A 54 6.84 -7.23 -0.50
CA ALA A 54 6.61 -5.81 -0.75
C ALA A 54 6.73 -5.50 -2.25
N ILE A 55 5.67 -4.98 -2.86
CA ILE A 55 5.64 -4.64 -4.29
C ILE A 55 5.49 -3.12 -4.45
N GLY A 56 6.30 -2.53 -5.32
CA GLY A 56 6.35 -1.08 -5.53
C GLY A 56 7.15 -0.36 -4.46
N LYS A 57 6.60 0.71 -3.86
CA LYS A 57 7.31 1.57 -2.89
C LYS A 57 7.22 1.10 -1.44
N ILE A 58 6.58 0.00 -1.15
CA ILE A 58 6.38 -0.46 0.24
C ILE A 58 7.71 -0.59 0.99
N ARG A 59 8.74 -1.17 0.36
CA ARG A 59 10.08 -1.24 0.96
C ARG A 59 10.64 0.13 1.35
N ASP A 60 10.47 1.13 0.50
CA ASP A 60 10.98 2.48 0.74
C ASP A 60 10.19 3.19 1.84
N ILE A 61 8.87 2.97 1.91
CA ILE A 61 7.99 3.54 2.93
C ILE A 61 8.36 3.03 4.32
N PHE A 62 8.59 1.74 4.46
CA PHE A 62 8.95 1.10 5.73
C PHE A 62 10.46 1.00 5.97
N ASN A 63 11.29 1.63 5.13
CA ASN A 63 12.75 1.56 5.19
C ASN A 63 13.30 0.12 5.28
N GLY A 64 12.61 -0.83 4.67
CA GLY A 64 12.95 -2.26 4.67
C GLY A 64 12.56 -3.02 5.95
N HIS A 65 11.98 -2.36 6.96
CA HIS A 65 11.54 -3.00 8.19
C HIS A 65 10.39 -3.98 7.94
N GLY A 66 10.46 -5.14 8.55
CA GLY A 66 9.43 -6.18 8.47
C GLY A 66 9.28 -6.84 7.09
N ILE A 67 10.10 -6.52 6.11
CA ILE A 67 9.98 -7.03 4.74
C ILE A 67 10.93 -8.21 4.53
N THR A 68 10.43 -9.31 3.95
CA THR A 68 11.24 -10.48 3.59
C THR A 68 11.81 -10.34 2.20
N ASP A 69 10.99 -9.90 1.24
CA ASP A 69 11.40 -9.70 -0.14
C ASP A 69 10.67 -8.49 -0.75
N ALA A 70 11.27 -7.88 -1.77
CA ALA A 70 10.74 -6.67 -2.38
C ALA A 70 10.94 -6.65 -3.89
N VAL A 71 9.90 -6.21 -4.61
CA VAL A 71 9.87 -6.12 -6.05
C VAL A 71 9.60 -4.67 -6.46
N HIS A 72 10.50 -4.11 -7.28
CA HIS A 72 10.31 -2.77 -7.85
C HIS A 72 9.32 -2.81 -9.01
N THR A 73 8.54 -1.74 -9.16
CA THR A 73 7.56 -1.58 -10.25
C THR A 73 7.78 -0.30 -11.03
N VAL A 74 7.41 -0.30 -12.32
CA VAL A 74 7.53 0.85 -13.22
C VAL A 74 6.20 1.51 -13.55
N SER A 75 5.07 0.85 -13.24
CA SER A 75 3.70 1.34 -13.43
C SER A 75 2.71 0.62 -12.53
N ASN A 76 1.45 1.10 -12.49
CA ASN A 76 0.38 0.39 -11.80
C ASN A 76 0.17 -1.02 -12.36
N MET A 77 0.11 -1.17 -13.68
CA MET A 77 -0.14 -2.48 -14.30
C MET A 77 1.02 -3.46 -14.08
N ASP A 78 2.26 -2.99 -14.11
CA ASP A 78 3.42 -3.82 -13.70
C ASP A 78 3.29 -4.25 -12.22
N GLY A 79 2.76 -3.38 -11.36
CA GLY A 79 2.46 -3.72 -9.97
C GLY A 79 1.38 -4.81 -9.84
N VAL A 80 0.32 -4.74 -10.65
CA VAL A 80 -0.70 -5.79 -10.71
C VAL A 80 -0.11 -7.10 -11.21
N ASP A 81 0.69 -7.08 -12.29
CA ASP A 81 1.34 -8.29 -12.84
C ASP A 81 2.24 -8.95 -11.79
N LYS A 82 3.06 -8.17 -11.07
CA LYS A 82 3.93 -8.65 -9.99
C LYS A 82 3.14 -9.22 -8.81
N THR A 83 1.98 -8.62 -8.50
CA THR A 83 1.08 -9.14 -7.45
C THR A 83 0.54 -10.50 -7.84
N ILE A 84 0.02 -10.65 -9.07
CA ILE A 84 -0.49 -11.92 -9.59
C ILE A 84 0.64 -12.97 -9.69
N GLU A 85 1.86 -12.55 -10.02
CA GLU A 85 3.03 -13.43 -10.05
C GLU A 85 3.36 -13.96 -8.64
N ALA A 86 3.37 -13.08 -7.63
CA ALA A 86 3.62 -13.45 -6.24
C ALA A 86 2.54 -14.37 -5.67
N MET A 87 1.26 -14.20 -6.08
CA MET A 87 0.14 -15.05 -5.68
C MET A 87 0.23 -16.49 -6.20
N LYS A 88 1.08 -16.78 -7.18
CA LYS A 88 1.32 -18.16 -7.69
C LYS A 88 2.29 -18.95 -6.81
N GLU A 89 2.96 -18.28 -5.89
CA GLU A 89 3.90 -18.91 -4.99
C GLU A 89 3.16 -19.40 -3.73
N ASP A 90 3.38 -20.65 -3.33
CA ASP A 90 2.76 -21.23 -2.14
C ASP A 90 3.47 -20.75 -0.87
N PHE A 91 2.85 -19.81 -0.15
CA PHE A 91 3.35 -19.32 1.14
C PHE A 91 2.24 -18.71 2.00
N GLN A 92 2.42 -18.74 3.30
CA GLN A 92 1.60 -17.98 4.25
C GLN A 92 2.25 -16.61 4.52
N GLY A 93 1.45 -15.53 4.47
CA GLY A 93 1.95 -14.20 4.73
C GLY A 93 1.17 -13.09 4.05
N LEU A 94 1.86 -12.00 3.74
CA LEU A 94 1.29 -10.78 3.18
C LEU A 94 1.96 -10.42 1.85
N ILE A 95 1.17 -10.22 0.81
CA ILE A 95 1.56 -9.48 -0.40
C ILE A 95 1.06 -8.05 -0.23
N PHE A 96 1.97 -7.08 -0.15
CA PHE A 96 1.64 -5.68 0.04
C PHE A 96 2.08 -4.87 -1.18
N THR A 97 1.11 -4.43 -1.98
CA THR A 97 1.36 -3.72 -3.24
C THR A 97 0.99 -2.24 -3.12
N ASN A 98 1.87 -1.37 -3.61
CA ASN A 98 1.60 0.06 -3.75
C ASN A 98 1.56 0.45 -5.24
N LEU A 99 0.38 0.85 -5.72
CA LEU A 99 0.14 1.31 -7.10
C LEU A 99 0.30 2.83 -7.16
N VAL A 100 1.48 3.30 -7.55
CA VAL A 100 1.94 4.69 -7.36
C VAL A 100 1.41 5.68 -8.38
N ASP A 101 0.96 5.21 -9.56
CA ASP A 101 0.62 6.10 -10.67
C ASP A 101 -0.59 6.99 -10.37
N PHE A 102 -1.56 6.52 -9.57
CA PHE A 102 -2.72 7.30 -9.13
C PHE A 102 -2.28 8.63 -8.54
N ASP A 103 -1.32 8.59 -7.62
CA ASP A 103 -0.76 9.77 -6.97
C ASP A 103 0.20 10.54 -7.90
N SER A 104 1.23 9.86 -8.41
CA SER A 104 2.38 10.50 -9.04
C SER A 104 2.12 11.01 -10.46
N LYS A 105 1.31 10.31 -11.24
CA LYS A 105 1.00 10.67 -12.63
C LYS A 105 -0.26 11.50 -12.76
N TYR A 106 -1.27 11.27 -11.91
CA TYR A 106 -2.59 11.87 -12.06
C TYR A 106 -2.97 12.80 -10.91
N GLY A 107 -2.87 12.38 -9.66
CA GLY A 107 -3.23 13.17 -8.49
C GLY A 107 -2.42 14.47 -8.40
N HIS A 108 -1.11 14.40 -8.29
CA HIS A 108 -0.21 15.56 -8.27
C HIS A 108 -0.19 16.37 -9.56
N ARG A 109 -0.63 15.81 -10.68
CA ARG A 109 -0.70 16.48 -11.97
C ARG A 109 -2.06 17.14 -12.24
N ARG A 110 -3.01 16.93 -11.34
CA ARG A 110 -4.38 17.46 -11.48
C ARG A 110 -5.01 17.04 -12.82
N ASP A 111 -4.88 15.75 -13.12
CA ASP A 111 -5.45 15.10 -14.30
C ASP A 111 -6.62 14.18 -13.89
N PRO A 112 -7.85 14.70 -13.69
CA PRO A 112 -8.99 13.89 -13.27
C PRO A 112 -9.40 12.85 -14.29
N GLU A 113 -9.26 13.14 -15.59
CA GLU A 113 -9.57 12.17 -16.64
C GLU A 113 -8.57 11.01 -16.65
N GLY A 114 -7.27 11.30 -16.51
CA GLY A 114 -6.23 10.29 -16.39
C GLY A 114 -6.40 9.45 -15.13
N TYR A 115 -6.80 10.08 -14.02
CA TYR A 115 -7.09 9.38 -12.77
C TYR A 115 -8.27 8.41 -12.94
N GLY A 116 -9.36 8.86 -13.56
CA GLY A 116 -10.53 8.02 -13.87
C GLY A 116 -10.15 6.84 -14.76
N ARG A 117 -9.42 7.07 -15.86
CA ARG A 117 -8.93 5.99 -16.73
C ARG A 117 -8.03 4.98 -15.99
N ALA A 118 -7.19 5.46 -15.08
CA ALA A 118 -6.33 4.57 -14.28
C ALA A 118 -7.15 3.69 -13.32
N ILE A 119 -8.26 4.19 -12.77
CA ILE A 119 -9.20 3.39 -11.98
C ILE A 119 -9.87 2.33 -12.86
N GLU A 120 -10.38 2.70 -14.02
CA GLU A 120 -11.01 1.77 -14.99
C GLU A 120 -10.02 0.68 -15.43
N GLU A 121 -8.76 1.06 -15.70
CA GLU A 121 -7.71 0.11 -16.05
C GLU A 121 -7.43 -0.89 -14.92
N PHE A 122 -7.33 -0.41 -13.68
CA PHE A 122 -7.16 -1.27 -12.51
C PHE A 122 -8.39 -2.17 -12.28
N ASP A 123 -9.60 -1.62 -12.37
CA ASP A 123 -10.86 -2.36 -12.22
C ASP A 123 -10.95 -3.52 -13.23
N SER A 124 -10.53 -3.29 -14.47
CA SER A 124 -10.50 -4.33 -15.50
C SER A 124 -9.59 -5.53 -15.15
N ARG A 125 -8.60 -5.32 -14.27
CA ARG A 125 -7.65 -6.35 -13.81
C ARG A 125 -8.11 -7.07 -12.52
N ILE A 126 -9.11 -6.54 -11.79
CA ILE A 126 -9.64 -7.16 -10.56
C ILE A 126 -10.08 -8.62 -10.80
N PRO A 127 -10.79 -8.98 -11.89
CA PRO A 127 -11.15 -10.38 -12.14
C PRO A 127 -9.96 -11.32 -12.30
N GLU A 128 -8.78 -10.82 -12.72
CA GLU A 128 -7.57 -11.64 -12.81
C GLU A 128 -6.99 -11.90 -11.42
N ILE A 129 -6.97 -10.89 -10.56
CA ILE A 129 -6.53 -11.01 -9.16
C ILE A 129 -7.44 -12.02 -8.45
N ILE A 130 -8.77 -11.86 -8.55
CA ILE A 130 -9.75 -12.76 -7.91
C ILE A 130 -9.57 -14.22 -8.39
N ARG A 131 -9.28 -14.44 -9.67
CA ARG A 131 -9.02 -15.80 -10.19
C ARG A 131 -7.70 -16.40 -9.70
N ALA A 132 -6.74 -15.56 -9.32
CA ALA A 132 -5.46 -16.01 -8.79
C ALA A 132 -5.50 -16.26 -7.26
N MET A 133 -6.57 -15.85 -6.57
CA MET A 133 -6.76 -16.09 -5.14
C MET A 133 -7.11 -17.54 -4.86
N ASP A 134 -6.50 -18.10 -3.82
CA ASP A 134 -6.92 -19.33 -3.20
C ASP A 134 -8.15 -19.11 -2.30
N ALA A 135 -8.81 -20.20 -1.88
CA ALA A 135 -10.05 -20.14 -1.10
C ALA A 135 -9.90 -19.41 0.24
N GLN A 136 -8.68 -19.40 0.79
CA GLN A 136 -8.36 -18.76 2.07
C GLN A 136 -7.83 -17.35 1.93
N ASP A 137 -7.57 -16.87 0.72
CA ASP A 137 -7.01 -15.55 0.51
C ASP A 137 -8.02 -14.44 0.81
N VAL A 138 -7.50 -13.33 1.31
CA VAL A 138 -8.24 -12.09 1.56
C VAL A 138 -7.62 -10.97 0.77
N LEU A 139 -8.38 -10.38 -0.16
CA LEU A 139 -7.99 -9.18 -0.89
C LEU A 139 -8.49 -7.94 -0.16
N MET A 140 -7.59 -7.02 0.17
CA MET A 140 -7.93 -5.70 0.69
C MET A 140 -7.46 -4.62 -0.28
N ILE A 141 -8.38 -3.73 -0.69
CA ILE A 141 -8.08 -2.58 -1.54
C ILE A 141 -8.36 -1.32 -0.74
N THR A 142 -7.35 -0.47 -0.62
CA THR A 142 -7.45 0.79 0.12
C THR A 142 -6.51 1.84 -0.50
N ALA A 143 -6.43 3.02 0.10
CA ALA A 143 -5.44 4.04 -0.20
C ALA A 143 -4.71 4.48 1.07
N ASP A 144 -3.53 5.04 0.93
CA ASP A 144 -2.72 5.58 2.03
C ASP A 144 -3.08 7.03 2.36
N HIS A 145 -3.66 7.78 1.42
CA HIS A 145 -4.17 9.15 1.57
C HIS A 145 -5.12 9.51 0.43
N GLY A 146 -5.79 10.67 0.56
CA GLY A 146 -6.53 11.30 -0.52
C GLY A 146 -5.60 12.09 -1.45
N ASN A 147 -5.95 12.18 -2.71
CA ASN A 147 -5.33 13.10 -3.66
C ASN A 147 -6.35 13.46 -4.76
N ASP A 148 -7.30 14.36 -4.44
CA ASP A 148 -8.33 14.82 -5.36
C ASP A 148 -7.69 15.58 -6.54
N PRO A 149 -7.74 15.03 -7.76
CA PRO A 149 -7.14 15.68 -8.93
C PRO A 149 -7.88 16.93 -9.39
N THR A 150 -9.05 17.24 -8.80
CA THR A 150 -9.82 18.45 -9.09
C THR A 150 -9.52 19.61 -8.12
N TRP A 151 -8.80 19.31 -7.02
CA TRP A 151 -8.47 20.31 -6.02
C TRP A 151 -7.35 21.26 -6.48
N THR A 152 -7.25 22.42 -5.84
CA THR A 152 -6.20 23.42 -6.12
C THR A 152 -4.85 23.00 -5.54
N GLY A 153 -3.76 23.47 -6.15
CA GLY A 153 -2.40 23.14 -5.71
C GLY A 153 -1.94 21.76 -6.15
N THR A 154 -0.87 21.25 -5.56
CA THR A 154 -0.23 19.98 -5.93
C THR A 154 -0.06 19.02 -4.74
N ASP A 155 -0.56 19.41 -3.56
CA ASP A 155 -0.44 18.59 -2.35
C ASP A 155 -1.57 17.56 -2.26
N HIS A 156 -1.39 16.57 -1.41
CA HIS A 156 -2.42 15.59 -1.07
C HIS A 156 -3.64 16.28 -0.45
N THR A 157 -4.77 15.66 -0.58
CA THR A 157 -6.04 16.13 -0.03
C THR A 157 -6.56 15.19 1.06
N ARG A 158 -7.69 15.49 1.71
CA ARG A 158 -8.10 14.84 2.98
C ARG A 158 -9.44 14.12 2.88
N GLU A 159 -9.68 13.48 1.76
CA GLU A 159 -10.88 12.67 1.56
C GLU A 159 -10.81 11.39 2.41
N TYR A 160 -11.97 10.86 2.77
CA TYR A 160 -12.05 9.48 3.24
C TYR A 160 -11.59 8.55 2.13
N ILE A 161 -10.73 7.62 2.47
CA ILE A 161 -10.24 6.61 1.53
C ILE A 161 -11.16 5.38 1.52
N PRO A 162 -11.24 4.64 0.40
CA PRO A 162 -11.97 3.39 0.35
C PRO A 162 -11.31 2.32 1.21
N LEU A 163 -12.09 1.38 1.70
CA LEU A 163 -11.65 0.12 2.24
C LEU A 163 -12.58 -0.97 1.72
N LEU A 164 -12.12 -1.73 0.75
CA LEU A 164 -12.85 -2.85 0.15
C LEU A 164 -12.17 -4.14 0.56
N VAL A 165 -12.94 -5.11 1.02
CA VAL A 165 -12.46 -6.43 1.40
C VAL A 165 -13.23 -7.47 0.62
N TYR A 166 -12.51 -8.38 -0.02
CA TYR A 166 -13.07 -9.50 -0.77
C TYR A 166 -12.49 -10.83 -0.31
N THR A 167 -13.36 -11.82 -0.15
CA THR A 167 -13.00 -13.23 0.04
C THR A 167 -13.96 -14.10 -0.75
N HIS A 168 -13.56 -15.33 -1.06
CA HIS A 168 -14.49 -16.31 -1.64
C HIS A 168 -15.56 -16.78 -0.64
N GLY A 169 -15.35 -16.56 0.67
CA GLY A 169 -16.23 -17.02 1.75
C GLY A 169 -17.43 -16.12 2.02
N ASN A 170 -17.36 -14.82 1.70
CA ASN A 170 -18.45 -13.91 1.97
C ASN A 170 -19.54 -14.00 0.89
N ALA A 171 -20.70 -14.57 1.24
CA ALA A 171 -21.85 -14.68 0.34
C ALA A 171 -22.60 -13.33 0.17
N HIS A 172 -22.47 -12.42 1.13
CA HIS A 172 -23.14 -11.11 1.15
C HIS A 172 -22.17 -10.01 1.54
N GLY A 173 -22.43 -8.80 1.04
CA GLY A 173 -21.66 -7.62 1.43
C GLY A 173 -22.01 -7.17 2.86
N GLU A 174 -20.99 -6.84 3.62
CA GLU A 174 -21.10 -6.28 4.97
C GLU A 174 -20.58 -4.85 5.01
N ASP A 175 -21.28 -3.98 5.72
CA ASP A 175 -20.81 -2.61 5.96
C ASP A 175 -19.80 -2.60 7.12
N LEU A 176 -18.54 -2.38 6.82
CA LEU A 176 -17.46 -2.28 7.82
C LEU A 176 -17.49 -0.95 8.60
N GLY A 177 -18.36 -0.02 8.21
CA GLY A 177 -18.45 1.32 8.76
C GLY A 177 -17.20 2.18 8.48
N THR A 178 -17.25 3.43 8.95
CA THR A 178 -16.09 4.33 8.86
C THR A 178 -15.09 4.01 9.95
N ARG A 179 -13.86 3.67 9.57
CA ARG A 179 -12.77 3.39 10.50
C ARG A 179 -12.02 4.67 10.87
N THR A 180 -11.37 4.68 12.01
CA THR A 180 -10.71 5.88 12.56
C THR A 180 -9.20 5.87 12.39
N THR A 181 -8.61 4.75 12.00
CA THR A 181 -7.15 4.59 11.85
C THR A 181 -6.80 3.49 10.86
N PHE A 182 -5.72 3.67 10.11
CA PHE A 182 -5.11 2.63 9.26
C PHE A 182 -4.65 1.40 10.05
N ALA A 183 -4.36 1.57 11.34
CA ALA A 183 -3.95 0.48 12.21
C ALA A 183 -5.01 -0.63 12.31
N ASP A 184 -6.28 -0.33 12.00
CA ASP A 184 -7.35 -1.32 11.97
C ASP A 184 -7.11 -2.39 10.89
N ILE A 185 -6.55 -1.99 9.75
CA ILE A 185 -6.13 -2.92 8.69
C ILE A 185 -5.01 -3.82 9.20
N GLY A 186 -3.98 -3.23 9.84
CA GLY A 186 -2.87 -3.99 10.41
C GLY A 186 -3.31 -4.99 11.48
N ALA A 187 -4.23 -4.59 12.38
CA ALA A 187 -4.80 -5.48 13.38
C ALA A 187 -5.63 -6.61 12.75
N THR A 188 -6.33 -6.33 11.65
CA THR A 188 -7.10 -7.32 10.90
C THR A 188 -6.20 -8.34 10.21
N ILE A 189 -5.14 -7.87 9.56
CA ILE A 189 -4.13 -8.75 8.93
C ILE A 189 -3.49 -9.66 9.97
N ALA A 190 -3.14 -9.14 11.16
CA ALA A 190 -2.57 -9.93 12.23
C ALA A 190 -3.49 -11.08 12.68
N ASP A 191 -4.79 -10.80 12.82
CA ASP A 191 -5.78 -11.83 13.16
C ASP A 191 -5.95 -12.88 12.06
N LEU A 192 -6.00 -12.45 10.80
CA LEU A 192 -6.18 -13.36 9.66
C LEU A 192 -4.96 -14.27 9.46
N LEU A 193 -3.77 -13.81 9.79
CA LEU A 193 -2.54 -14.57 9.71
C LEU A 193 -2.18 -15.33 11.00
N ASP A 194 -3.06 -15.27 12.02
CA ASP A 194 -2.85 -15.87 13.35
C ASP A 194 -1.50 -15.47 13.98
N VAL A 195 -1.19 -14.17 13.89
CA VAL A 195 0.02 -13.61 14.52
C VAL A 195 -0.35 -12.63 15.62
N ARG A 196 0.63 -12.27 16.45
CA ARG A 196 0.44 -11.28 17.52
C ARG A 196 -0.09 -9.96 16.95
N ARG A 197 -1.11 -9.39 17.60
CA ARG A 197 -1.66 -8.09 17.21
C ARG A 197 -0.66 -6.95 17.44
N PRO A 198 -0.63 -5.96 16.54
CA PRO A 198 0.10 -4.72 16.79
C PRO A 198 -0.54 -3.95 17.97
N LYS A 199 0.22 -3.00 18.53
CA LYS A 199 -0.18 -2.18 19.68
C LYS A 199 -1.47 -1.38 19.46
N HIS A 200 -1.75 -1.00 18.22
CA HIS A 200 -2.86 -0.15 17.83
C HIS A 200 -3.74 -0.84 16.79
N GLY A 201 -5.00 -0.39 16.71
CA GLY A 201 -5.99 -0.86 15.75
C GLY A 201 -7.02 -1.81 16.35
N ARG A 202 -8.17 -1.87 15.70
CA ARG A 202 -9.28 -2.80 16.00
C ARG A 202 -9.53 -3.66 14.80
N SER A 203 -9.36 -4.96 14.97
CA SER A 203 -9.57 -5.94 13.91
C SER A 203 -11.03 -5.96 13.43
N MET A 204 -11.16 -6.18 12.13
CA MET A 204 -12.42 -6.40 11.42
C MET A 204 -12.57 -7.87 11.01
N SER A 205 -11.69 -8.77 11.47
CA SER A 205 -11.70 -10.19 11.07
C SER A 205 -13.04 -10.88 11.33
N GLY A 206 -13.81 -10.44 12.33
CA GLY A 206 -15.15 -10.97 12.60
C GLY A 206 -16.19 -10.72 11.51
N TYR A 207 -15.94 -9.82 10.55
CA TYR A 207 -16.79 -9.59 9.37
C TYR A 207 -16.28 -10.33 8.13
N ILE A 208 -15.10 -10.94 8.19
CA ILE A 208 -14.43 -11.57 7.07
C ILE A 208 -14.57 -13.08 7.21
N GLN A 209 -15.32 -13.69 6.30
CA GLN A 209 -15.50 -15.14 6.28
C GLN A 209 -14.52 -15.75 5.28
N VAL A 210 -13.60 -16.54 5.78
CA VAL A 210 -12.68 -17.34 4.97
C VAL A 210 -13.17 -18.79 5.04
N TYR A 211 -13.19 -19.49 3.92
CA TYR A 211 -13.57 -20.92 3.94
C TYR A 211 -12.49 -21.70 4.70
N PRO A 212 -12.89 -22.56 5.66
CA PRO A 212 -11.94 -23.52 6.21
C PRO A 212 -11.55 -24.54 5.14
N ASP A 213 -10.36 -25.12 5.29
CA ASP A 213 -9.89 -26.26 4.48
C ASP A 213 -10.83 -27.46 4.51
#